data_73990967a6b458ce659fcd335f4d2463
#
_entry.id   73990967a6b458ce659fcd335f4d2463
#
_cell.length_a   1.000
_cell.length_b   1.000
_cell.length_c   1.000
_cell.angle_alpha   90.00
_cell.angle_beta   90.00
_cell.angle_gamma   90.00
#
_symmetry.space_group_name_H-M   'P 1'
#
loop_
_entity.id
_entity.type
_entity.pdbx_description
1 polymer ?
#
loop_
_entity_poly.entity_id
_entity_poly.type
_entity_poly.pdbx_seq_one_letter_code
_entity_poly.pdbx_strand_id
1 'polypeptide(L)'
;MNPAYSFLKDLMKEIQAPDKGILSRTIFNSDRLKAVLFSFAAGEELSEHTASMPAIMHFLQGECKITLDDDTLDAGPGAWVHMPEKMRHSIQAKTPVVMLLLLLKEQAHPK
;
A
#
# COMPACT_ATOMS: atom_id res chain seq x y z
N MET A 1 -14.12 23.90 -14.27
CA MET A 1 -13.46 24.09 -12.97
C MET A 1 -13.28 22.73 -12.28
N ASN A 2 -12.09 22.41 -11.83
CA ASN A 2 -11.85 21.18 -11.13
C ASN A 2 -12.32 21.28 -9.69
N PRO A 3 -12.94 20.23 -9.13
CA PRO A 3 -13.28 20.25 -7.72
C PRO A 3 -12.03 20.26 -6.84
N ALA A 4 -12.19 20.76 -5.64
CA ALA A 4 -11.09 20.79 -4.65
C ALA A 4 -10.81 19.42 -4.04
N TYR A 5 -11.67 18.42 -4.30
CA TYR A 5 -11.55 17.08 -3.76
C TYR A 5 -11.32 16.06 -4.86
N SER A 6 -10.84 14.89 -4.46
CA SER A 6 -10.77 13.71 -5.31
C SER A 6 -11.70 12.64 -4.75
N PHE A 7 -12.42 11.96 -5.63
CA PHE A 7 -13.38 10.93 -5.23
C PHE A 7 -13.26 9.71 -6.13
N LEU A 8 -13.07 8.55 -5.52
CA LEU A 8 -13.11 7.26 -6.21
C LEU A 8 -14.22 6.45 -5.55
N LYS A 9 -15.24 6.14 -6.32
CA LYS A 9 -16.46 5.51 -5.79
C LYS A 9 -16.18 4.13 -5.20
N ASP A 10 -15.24 3.38 -5.79
CA ASP A 10 -14.93 2.03 -5.36
C ASP A 10 -13.48 1.72 -5.70
N LEU A 11 -12.63 1.69 -4.68
CA LEU A 11 -11.20 1.43 -4.87
C LEU A 11 -10.93 0.07 -5.51
N MET A 12 -11.77 -0.93 -5.22
CA MET A 12 -11.58 -2.26 -5.77
C MET A 12 -11.74 -2.33 -7.28
N LYS A 13 -12.43 -1.34 -7.87
CA LYS A 13 -12.60 -1.24 -9.32
C LYS A 13 -11.48 -0.47 -10.00
N GLU A 14 -10.56 0.10 -9.21
CA GLU A 14 -9.46 0.90 -9.75
C GLU A 14 -8.25 0.05 -10.14
N ILE A 15 -8.25 -1.23 -9.82
CA ILE A 15 -7.14 -2.11 -10.13
C ILE A 15 -7.67 -3.52 -10.43
N GLN A 16 -6.99 -4.21 -11.35
CA GLN A 16 -7.34 -5.58 -11.73
C GLN A 16 -6.52 -6.58 -10.92
N ALA A 17 -7.07 -7.78 -10.73
CA ALA A 17 -6.32 -8.89 -10.15
C ALA A 17 -5.43 -9.50 -11.23
N PRO A 18 -4.10 -9.53 -11.05
CA PRO A 18 -3.23 -10.15 -12.04
C PRO A 18 -3.27 -11.68 -11.92
N ASP A 19 -3.00 -12.38 -13.04
CA ASP A 19 -2.86 -13.84 -13.01
C ASP A 19 -1.57 -14.23 -12.28
N LYS A 20 -0.55 -13.42 -12.41
CA LYS A 20 0.73 -13.59 -11.71
C LYS A 20 1.38 -12.22 -11.54
N GLY A 21 2.26 -12.13 -10.57
CA GLY A 21 2.98 -10.89 -10.30
C GLY A 21 2.18 -9.92 -9.45
N ILE A 22 2.65 -8.69 -9.45
CA ILE A 22 2.10 -7.61 -8.65
C ILE A 22 1.87 -6.41 -9.57
N LEU A 23 0.64 -5.87 -9.55
CA LEU A 23 0.32 -4.64 -10.23
C LEU A 23 0.28 -3.49 -9.23
N SER A 24 0.65 -2.30 -9.66
CA SER A 24 0.47 -1.10 -8.86
C SER A 24 -0.16 0.01 -9.69
N ARG A 25 -0.97 0.83 -9.04
CA ARG A 25 -1.58 1.98 -9.67
C ARG A 25 -1.62 3.15 -8.71
N THR A 26 -1.01 4.27 -9.09
CA THR A 26 -1.13 5.50 -8.31
C THR A 26 -2.50 6.10 -8.56
N ILE A 27 -3.27 6.29 -7.48
CA ILE A 27 -4.63 6.85 -7.56
C ILE A 27 -4.69 8.30 -7.11
N PHE A 28 -3.68 8.78 -6.40
CA PHE A 28 -3.60 10.16 -5.95
C PHE A 28 -2.14 10.51 -5.68
N ASN A 29 -1.74 11.72 -6.05
CA ASN A 29 -0.40 12.20 -5.79
C ASN A 29 -0.42 13.72 -5.64
N SER A 30 0.00 14.18 -4.47
CA SER A 30 0.10 15.61 -4.15
C SER A 30 1.44 15.87 -3.45
N ASP A 31 1.65 17.10 -3.02
CA ASP A 31 2.87 17.47 -2.28
C ASP A 31 2.98 16.75 -0.94
N ARG A 32 1.87 16.28 -0.38
CA ARG A 32 1.83 15.73 0.97
C ARG A 32 1.51 14.25 1.04
N LEU A 33 0.91 13.72 -0.01
CA LEU A 33 0.39 12.36 0.01
C LEU A 33 0.49 11.72 -1.35
N LYS A 34 0.95 10.48 -1.37
CA LYS A 34 0.84 9.63 -2.54
C LYS A 34 0.07 8.37 -2.15
N ALA A 35 -1.01 8.07 -2.87
CA ALA A 35 -1.82 6.88 -2.64
C ALA A 35 -1.66 5.92 -3.81
N VAL A 36 -1.28 4.68 -3.52
CA VAL A 36 -1.01 3.66 -4.52
C VAL A 36 -1.78 2.39 -4.16
N LEU A 37 -2.51 1.85 -5.12
CA LEU A 37 -3.10 0.53 -4.98
C LEU A 37 -2.12 -0.52 -5.48
N PHE A 38 -2.02 -1.63 -4.73
CA PHE A 38 -1.27 -2.81 -5.12
C PHE A 38 -2.22 -3.99 -5.22
N SER A 39 -2.06 -4.79 -6.26
CA SER A 39 -2.82 -6.02 -6.43
C SER A 39 -1.84 -7.16 -6.65
N PHE A 40 -1.87 -8.14 -5.75
CA PHE A 40 -0.94 -9.28 -5.75
C PHE A 40 -1.68 -10.51 -6.22
N ALA A 41 -1.08 -11.27 -7.14
CA ALA A 41 -1.54 -12.63 -7.38
C ALA A 41 -1.21 -13.50 -6.16
N ALA A 42 -1.95 -14.59 -5.97
CA ALA A 42 -1.68 -15.52 -4.88
C ALA A 42 -0.25 -16.05 -4.97
N GLY A 43 0.43 -16.11 -3.82
CA GLY A 43 1.81 -16.61 -3.73
C GLY A 43 2.89 -15.59 -4.06
N GLU A 44 2.52 -14.40 -4.51
CA GLU A 44 3.51 -13.37 -4.85
C GLU A 44 4.04 -12.68 -3.60
N GLU A 45 5.29 -12.26 -3.68
CA GLU A 45 5.99 -11.63 -2.57
C GLU A 45 6.55 -10.28 -3.00
N LEU A 46 6.30 -9.27 -2.17
CA LEU A 46 7.01 -8.00 -2.24
C LEU A 46 8.17 -8.11 -1.26
N SER A 47 9.38 -8.24 -1.80
CA SER A 47 10.58 -8.52 -1.00
C SER A 47 10.91 -7.38 -0.03
N GLU A 48 11.74 -7.69 0.97
CA GLU A 48 12.11 -6.73 1.99
C GLU A 48 12.71 -5.47 1.38
N HIS A 49 12.21 -4.33 1.82
CA HIS A 49 12.69 -3.02 1.40
C HIS A 49 12.32 -1.99 2.47
N THR A 50 12.79 -0.78 2.27
CA THR A 50 12.47 0.35 3.14
C THR A 50 11.91 1.50 2.30
N ALA A 51 11.18 2.39 2.95
CA ALA A 51 10.72 3.62 2.32
C ALA A 51 11.35 4.82 3.03
N SER A 52 11.59 5.88 2.29
CA SER A 52 12.20 7.10 2.84
C SER A 52 11.22 7.95 3.63
N MET A 53 9.95 7.61 3.61
CA MET A 53 8.89 8.37 4.28
C MET A 53 7.97 7.43 5.04
N PRO A 54 7.26 7.94 6.07
CA PRO A 54 6.26 7.12 6.76
C PRO A 54 5.19 6.64 5.80
N ALA A 55 4.63 5.48 6.08
CA ALA A 55 3.64 4.87 5.20
C ALA A 55 2.55 4.17 5.99
N ILE A 56 1.38 4.08 5.38
CA ILE A 56 0.26 3.32 5.92
C ILE A 56 -0.11 2.26 4.89
N MET A 57 -0.19 1.01 5.32
CA MET A 57 -0.74 -0.08 4.51
C MET A 57 -2.13 -0.41 5.02
N HIS A 58 -3.10 -0.36 4.14
CA HIS A 58 -4.48 -0.72 4.44
C HIS A 58 -4.88 -1.86 3.52
N PHE A 59 -5.10 -3.05 4.08
CA PHE A 59 -5.43 -4.24 3.31
C PHE A 59 -6.93 -4.28 3.07
N LEU A 60 -7.32 -4.28 1.80
CA LEU A 60 -8.73 -4.21 1.40
C LEU A 60 -9.31 -5.58 1.10
N GLN A 61 -8.48 -6.51 0.63
CA GLN A 61 -8.91 -7.85 0.24
C GLN A 61 -7.75 -8.83 0.35
N GLY A 62 -8.08 -10.08 0.69
CA GLY A 62 -7.12 -11.18 0.68
C GLY A 62 -6.38 -11.37 1.99
N GLU A 63 -5.63 -12.45 2.05
CA GLU A 63 -4.86 -12.86 3.22
C GLU A 63 -3.37 -12.85 2.89
N CYS A 64 -2.56 -12.35 3.80
CA CYS A 64 -1.11 -12.29 3.59
C CYS A 64 -0.35 -12.36 4.91
N LYS A 65 0.95 -12.57 4.80
CA LYS A 65 1.89 -12.36 5.91
C LYS A 65 2.66 -11.09 5.64
N ILE A 66 2.81 -10.27 6.67
CA ILE A 66 3.65 -9.08 6.60
C ILE A 66 4.79 -9.24 7.60
N THR A 67 5.96 -8.78 7.24
CA THR A 67 7.10 -8.74 8.16
C THR A 67 7.51 -7.29 8.33
N LEU A 68 7.54 -6.83 9.58
CA LEU A 68 7.91 -5.48 9.96
C LEU A 68 9.11 -5.59 10.87
N ASP A 69 10.29 -5.19 10.38
CA ASP A 69 11.58 -5.48 11.01
C ASP A 69 11.70 -6.99 11.28
N ASP A 70 11.66 -7.42 12.53
CA ASP A 70 11.77 -8.83 12.90
C ASP A 70 10.43 -9.48 13.23
N ASP A 71 9.33 -8.74 13.17
CA ASP A 71 8.01 -9.24 13.52
C ASP A 71 7.25 -9.70 12.28
N THR A 72 6.72 -10.92 12.33
CA THR A 72 5.86 -11.46 11.26
C THR A 72 4.41 -11.54 11.77
N LEU A 73 3.51 -10.95 11.00
CA LEU A 73 2.10 -10.81 11.36
C LEU A 73 1.22 -11.32 10.24
N ASP A 74 0.08 -11.91 10.59
CA ASP A 74 -0.96 -12.25 9.62
C ASP A 74 -1.86 -11.04 9.41
N ALA A 75 -2.17 -10.74 8.15
CA ALA A 75 -3.04 -9.63 7.80
C ALA A 75 -4.13 -10.10 6.84
N GLY A 76 -5.34 -9.63 7.07
CA GLY A 76 -6.50 -9.90 6.24
C GLY A 76 -7.26 -8.62 5.95
N PRO A 77 -8.46 -8.72 5.34
CA PRO A 77 -9.26 -7.55 5.01
C PRO A 77 -9.52 -6.67 6.23
N GLY A 78 -9.29 -5.38 6.09
CA GLY A 78 -9.43 -4.43 7.19
C GLY A 78 -8.17 -4.20 8.01
N ALA A 79 -7.11 -4.97 7.81
CA ALA A 79 -5.87 -4.75 8.54
C ALA A 79 -5.25 -3.41 8.15
N TRP A 80 -4.66 -2.74 9.13
CA TRP A 80 -4.11 -1.40 8.97
C TRP A 80 -2.78 -1.31 9.70
N VAL A 81 -1.75 -0.83 9.01
CA VAL A 81 -0.38 -0.76 9.54
C VAL A 81 0.18 0.62 9.27
N HIS A 82 0.71 1.26 10.31
CA HIS A 82 1.54 2.46 10.15
C HIS A 82 3.00 2.06 10.30
N MET A 83 3.83 2.48 9.36
CA MET A 83 5.28 2.25 9.40
C MET A 83 6.00 3.58 9.46
N PRO A 84 6.93 3.78 10.43
CA PRO A 84 7.81 4.93 10.35
C PRO A 84 8.75 4.81 9.15
N GLU A 85 9.38 5.91 8.78
CA GLU A 85 10.37 5.89 7.70
C GLU A 85 11.48 4.89 8.00
N LYS A 86 12.03 4.29 6.94
CA LYS A 86 13.18 3.37 6.99
C LYS A 86 12.92 2.04 7.68
N MET A 87 11.67 1.75 8.07
CA MET A 87 11.35 0.43 8.61
C MET A 87 11.44 -0.62 7.52
N ARG A 88 12.14 -1.73 7.79
CA ARG A 88 12.19 -2.88 6.87
C ARG A 88 10.83 -3.56 6.85
N HIS A 89 10.33 -3.86 5.68
CA HIS A 89 9.03 -4.52 5.55
C HIS A 89 8.98 -5.38 4.30
N SER A 90 8.18 -6.44 4.37
CA SER A 90 7.91 -7.33 3.25
C SER A 90 6.47 -7.85 3.35
N ILE A 91 5.95 -8.32 2.23
CA ILE A 91 4.57 -8.83 2.16
C ILE A 91 4.59 -10.11 1.34
N GLN A 92 3.96 -11.17 1.86
CA GLN A 92 3.77 -12.41 1.13
C GLN A 92 2.28 -12.70 1.02
N ALA A 93 1.74 -12.66 -0.20
CA ALA A 93 0.33 -12.91 -0.44
C ALA A 93 0.05 -14.41 -0.38
N LYS A 94 -0.93 -14.82 0.44
CA LYS A 94 -1.41 -16.20 0.48
C LYS A 94 -2.51 -16.42 -0.53
N THR A 95 -3.40 -15.47 -0.66
CA THR A 95 -4.47 -15.41 -1.66
C THR A 95 -4.24 -14.15 -2.50
N PRO A 96 -5.02 -13.90 -3.54
CA PRO A 96 -4.97 -12.59 -4.18
C PRO A 96 -5.21 -11.49 -3.14
N VAL A 97 -4.38 -10.46 -3.16
CA VAL A 97 -4.43 -9.37 -2.16
C VAL A 97 -4.56 -8.03 -2.86
N VAL A 98 -5.43 -7.16 -2.33
CA VAL A 98 -5.47 -5.75 -2.71
C VAL A 98 -5.13 -4.92 -1.49
N MET A 99 -4.16 -4.03 -1.64
CA MET A 99 -3.66 -3.18 -0.57
C MET A 99 -3.60 -1.74 -1.03
N LEU A 100 -4.03 -0.83 -0.17
CA LEU A 100 -3.85 0.60 -0.37
C LEU A 100 -2.63 1.05 0.42
N LEU A 101 -1.67 1.64 -0.27
CA LEU A 101 -0.48 2.22 0.36
C LEU A 101 -0.59 3.73 0.34
N LEU A 102 -0.45 4.35 1.50
CA LEU A 102 -0.40 5.80 1.64
C LEU A 102 1.00 6.19 2.04
N LEU A 103 1.68 6.96 1.20
CA LEU A 103 2.99 7.50 1.49
C LEU A 103 2.83 8.93 1.98
N LEU A 104 3.29 9.20 3.19
CA LEU A 104 3.11 10.48 3.85
C LEU A 104 4.34 11.34 3.57
N LYS A 105 4.21 12.25 2.62
CA LYS A 105 5.33 13.09 2.20
C LYS A 105 5.56 14.19 3.22
N GLU A 106 6.82 14.42 3.55
CA GLU A 106 7.19 15.51 4.41
C GLU A 106 7.18 16.81 3.61
N GLN A 107 6.53 17.82 4.17
CA GLN A 107 6.54 19.13 3.54
C GLN A 107 7.88 19.81 3.80
N ALA A 108 8.47 20.39 2.74
CA ALA A 108 9.67 21.18 2.91
C ALA A 108 9.41 22.37 3.82
N HIS A 109 10.25 22.53 4.84
CA HIS A 109 10.11 23.66 5.74
C HIS A 109 10.69 24.91 5.09
N PRO A 110 9.94 26.03 5.08
CA PRO A 110 10.51 27.28 4.63
C PRO A 110 11.61 27.71 5.59
N LYS A 111 12.65 28.26 5.04
CA LYS A 111 13.78 28.75 5.84
C LYS A 111 13.69 30.26 6.03
#